data_fc3955e62abad9e42115a39ce8e41219
#
_entry.id   fc3955e62abad9e42115a39ce8e41219
#
_cell.length_a   1.000
_cell.length_b   1.000
_cell.length_c   1.000
_cell.angle_alpha   90.00
_cell.angle_beta   90.00
_cell.angle_gamma   90.00
#
_symmetry.space_group_name_H-M   'P 1'
#
loop_
_entity.id
_entity.type
_entity.pdbx_description
1 polymer ?
#
loop_
_entity_poly.entity_id
_entity_poly.type
_entity_poly.pdbx_seq_one_letter_code
_entity_poly.pdbx_strand_id
1 'polypeptide(L)'
;MTAIAERAGSSIGGLYRYFPDKPTLALALHRQYSQEIEGVWTPLFKEAKTLSAAEFAERLMARMSDFAAKRPGYLPLLTSPIHLKRDAASRSNLRAQFSKAFVAKKPSLSQDEALLAANVAIQLMRGMINVCAESDAKRHPFIIREFKKALANYLSDVLRK
;
A
#
# COMPACT_ATOMS: atom_id res chain seq x y z
N MET A 1 10.50 -9.52 -22.32
CA MET A 1 11.60 -8.53 -22.19
C MET A 1 11.67 -7.60 -23.42
N THR A 2 11.52 -8.09 -24.65
CA THR A 2 11.60 -7.28 -25.90
C THR A 2 10.70 -6.04 -25.86
N ALA A 3 9.38 -6.21 -25.67
CA ALA A 3 8.44 -5.09 -25.61
C ALA A 3 8.71 -4.09 -24.45
N ILE A 4 9.37 -4.54 -23.39
CA ILE A 4 9.77 -3.65 -22.30
C ILE A 4 10.98 -2.81 -22.73
N ALA A 5 11.98 -3.43 -23.37
CA ALA A 5 13.15 -2.75 -23.90
C ALA A 5 12.77 -1.68 -24.94
N GLU A 6 11.90 -2.03 -25.87
CA GLU A 6 11.37 -1.11 -26.89
C GLU A 6 10.67 0.10 -26.26
N ARG A 7 9.76 -0.12 -25.29
CA ARG A 7 9.07 0.97 -24.58
C ARG A 7 10.02 1.86 -23.77
N ALA A 8 11.10 1.27 -23.25
CA ALA A 8 12.10 1.99 -22.47
C ALA A 8 13.16 2.69 -23.35
N GLY A 9 13.08 2.57 -24.67
CA GLY A 9 14.11 3.11 -25.58
C GLY A 9 15.49 2.49 -25.33
N SER A 10 15.55 1.24 -24.84
CA SER A 10 16.78 0.54 -24.47
C SER A 10 16.99 -0.68 -25.36
N SER A 11 18.26 -1.09 -25.52
CA SER A 11 18.54 -2.36 -26.19
C SER A 11 18.14 -3.54 -25.31
N ILE A 12 17.74 -4.64 -25.93
CA ILE A 12 17.38 -5.87 -25.21
C ILE A 12 18.57 -6.42 -24.41
N GLY A 13 19.78 -6.34 -24.94
CA GLY A 13 21.01 -6.73 -24.25
C GLY A 13 21.31 -5.85 -23.05
N GLY A 14 21.08 -4.54 -23.17
CA GLY A 14 21.16 -3.59 -22.06
C GLY A 14 20.20 -3.95 -20.93
N LEU A 15 18.96 -4.28 -21.27
CA LEU A 15 17.97 -4.68 -20.26
C LEU A 15 18.35 -5.98 -19.54
N TYR A 16 18.78 -7.01 -20.27
CA TYR A 16 19.22 -8.29 -19.69
C TYR A 16 20.48 -8.17 -18.81
N ARG A 17 21.32 -7.19 -19.05
CA ARG A 17 22.50 -6.92 -18.20
C ARG A 17 22.11 -6.52 -16.78
N TYR A 18 20.99 -5.80 -16.60
CA TYR A 18 20.52 -5.35 -15.28
C TYR A 18 19.45 -6.27 -14.69
N PHE A 19 18.61 -6.86 -15.55
CA PHE A 19 17.47 -7.68 -15.17
C PHE A 19 17.48 -8.98 -15.98
N PRO A 20 18.05 -10.07 -15.44
CA PRO A 20 18.18 -11.33 -16.15
C PRO A 20 16.82 -11.95 -16.54
N ASP A 21 15.75 -11.58 -15.84
CA ASP A 21 14.40 -12.07 -16.11
C ASP A 21 13.31 -11.05 -15.69
N LYS A 22 12.06 -11.33 -16.10
CA LYS A 22 10.90 -10.51 -15.73
C LYS A 22 10.64 -10.45 -14.20
N PRO A 23 10.76 -11.56 -13.46
CA PRO A 23 10.63 -11.53 -12.00
C PRO A 23 11.60 -10.57 -11.32
N THR A 24 12.87 -10.56 -11.73
CA THR A 24 13.88 -9.66 -11.16
C THR A 24 13.54 -8.19 -11.43
N LEU A 25 13.13 -7.88 -12.66
CA LEU A 25 12.65 -6.52 -13.01
C LEU A 25 11.43 -6.12 -12.16
N ALA A 26 10.45 -7.02 -12.05
CA ALA A 26 9.25 -6.75 -11.27
C ALA A 26 9.53 -6.56 -9.77
N LEU A 27 10.48 -7.31 -9.20
CA LEU A 27 10.92 -7.11 -7.81
C LEU A 27 11.63 -5.76 -7.63
N ALA A 28 12.47 -5.36 -8.58
CA ALA A 28 13.12 -4.04 -8.55
C ALA A 28 12.09 -2.91 -8.59
N LEU A 29 11.11 -2.98 -9.49
CA LEU A 29 10.02 -2.01 -9.58
C LEU A 29 9.16 -2.02 -8.31
N HIS A 30 8.91 -3.19 -7.74
CA HIS A 30 8.18 -3.31 -6.48
C HIS A 30 8.93 -2.63 -5.32
N ARG A 31 10.27 -2.77 -5.24
CA ARG A 31 11.09 -2.09 -4.23
C ARG A 31 11.02 -0.58 -4.40
N GLN A 32 11.15 -0.09 -5.62
CA GLN A 32 11.01 1.34 -5.93
C GLN A 32 9.65 1.88 -5.47
N TYR A 33 8.54 1.23 -5.86
CA TYR A 33 7.21 1.67 -5.44
C TYR A 33 7.00 1.58 -3.92
N SER A 34 7.63 0.61 -3.26
CA SER A 34 7.58 0.51 -1.79
C SER A 34 8.26 1.70 -1.12
N GLN A 35 9.41 2.14 -1.63
CA GLN A 35 10.10 3.32 -1.12
C GLN A 35 9.31 4.61 -1.39
N GLU A 36 8.78 4.76 -2.60
CA GLU A 36 7.99 5.92 -2.97
C GLU A 36 6.72 6.05 -2.12
N ILE A 37 6.00 4.95 -1.87
CA ILE A 37 4.78 4.97 -1.06
C ILE A 37 5.06 5.22 0.42
N GLU A 38 6.22 4.82 0.93
CA GLU A 38 6.65 5.19 2.28
C GLU A 38 6.76 6.71 2.43
N GLY A 39 7.27 7.40 1.41
CA GLY A 39 7.29 8.86 1.37
C GLY A 39 5.88 9.50 1.39
N VAL A 40 4.89 8.81 0.82
CA VAL A 40 3.49 9.25 0.85
C VAL A 40 2.85 9.07 2.23
N TRP A 41 3.19 7.97 2.94
CA TRP A 41 2.65 7.68 4.27
C TRP A 41 3.28 8.51 5.38
N THR A 42 4.57 8.78 5.33
CA THR A 42 5.32 9.43 6.40
C THR A 42 4.70 10.75 6.87
N PRO A 43 4.28 11.70 6.01
CA PRO A 43 3.61 12.92 6.46
C PRO A 43 2.28 12.62 7.17
N LEU A 44 1.49 11.68 6.64
CA LEU A 44 0.20 11.33 7.22
C LEU A 44 0.33 10.71 8.61
N PHE A 45 1.34 9.87 8.83
CA PHE A 45 1.61 9.29 10.15
C PHE A 45 2.02 10.35 11.18
N LYS A 46 2.71 11.41 10.77
CA LYS A 46 3.02 12.54 11.66
C LYS A 46 1.76 13.30 12.07
N GLU A 47 0.79 13.42 11.17
CA GLU A 47 -0.50 14.08 11.42
C GLU A 47 -1.50 13.20 12.18
N ALA A 48 -1.22 11.90 12.36
CA ALA A 48 -2.18 10.92 12.91
C ALA A 48 -2.78 11.33 14.27
N LYS A 49 -2.00 12.01 15.13
CA LYS A 49 -2.46 12.48 16.45
C LYS A 49 -3.60 13.50 16.38
N THR A 50 -3.61 14.34 15.36
CA THR A 50 -4.55 15.48 15.23
C THR A 50 -5.81 15.11 14.46
N LEU A 51 -5.75 14.05 13.64
CA LEU A 51 -6.85 13.60 12.80
C LEU A 51 -7.83 12.72 13.61
N SER A 52 -9.10 12.78 13.30
CA SER A 52 -10.04 11.73 13.69
C SER A 52 -9.68 10.41 13.01
N ALA A 53 -10.19 9.28 13.50
CA ALA A 53 -9.98 7.98 12.88
C ALA A 53 -10.57 7.95 11.45
N ALA A 54 -11.72 8.59 11.25
CA ALA A 54 -12.36 8.69 9.96
C ALA A 54 -11.54 9.52 8.95
N GLU A 55 -11.06 10.70 9.36
CA GLU A 55 -10.19 11.53 8.54
C GLU A 55 -8.87 10.83 8.19
N PHE A 56 -8.29 10.12 9.16
CA PHE A 56 -7.07 9.34 8.92
C PHE A 56 -7.31 8.23 7.88
N ALA A 57 -8.40 7.46 8.02
CA ALA A 57 -8.79 6.44 7.04
C ALA A 57 -9.04 7.04 5.65
N GLU A 58 -9.74 8.18 5.60
CA GLU A 58 -9.99 8.89 4.35
C GLU A 58 -8.72 9.29 3.63
N ARG A 59 -7.81 9.95 4.34
CA ARG A 59 -6.53 10.40 3.78
C ARG A 59 -5.64 9.23 3.36
N LEU A 60 -5.63 8.12 4.13
CA LEU A 60 -4.95 6.89 3.73
C LEU A 60 -5.43 6.39 2.37
N MET A 61 -6.74 6.23 2.22
CA MET A 61 -7.34 5.70 1.00
C MET A 61 -7.16 6.65 -0.18
N ALA A 62 -7.33 7.96 0.02
CA ALA A 62 -7.12 8.96 -1.01
C ALA A 62 -5.67 8.94 -1.52
N ARG A 63 -4.68 9.00 -0.62
CA ARG A 63 -3.26 8.97 -1.00
C ARG A 63 -2.87 7.68 -1.72
N MET A 64 -3.43 6.54 -1.31
CA MET A 64 -3.19 5.27 -2.00
C MET A 64 -3.79 5.27 -3.41
N SER A 65 -5.01 5.76 -3.55
CA SER A 65 -5.68 5.87 -4.86
C SER A 65 -4.91 6.80 -5.81
N ASP A 66 -4.47 7.96 -5.32
CA ASP A 66 -3.67 8.90 -6.08
C ASP A 66 -2.31 8.32 -6.51
N PHE A 67 -1.68 7.58 -5.59
CA PHE A 67 -0.42 6.90 -5.89
C PHE A 67 -0.60 5.84 -6.98
N ALA A 68 -1.64 5.03 -6.87
CA ALA A 68 -1.96 4.00 -7.86
C ALA A 68 -2.33 4.59 -9.22
N ALA A 69 -3.11 5.68 -9.26
CA ALA A 69 -3.50 6.35 -10.50
C ALA A 69 -2.29 6.91 -11.27
N LYS A 70 -1.28 7.40 -10.56
CA LYS A 70 -0.04 7.92 -11.16
C LYS A 70 0.95 6.83 -11.59
N ARG A 71 0.72 5.57 -11.21
CA ARG A 71 1.62 4.42 -11.42
C ARG A 71 0.85 3.20 -11.89
N PRO A 72 0.56 3.10 -13.20
CA PRO A 72 -0.28 2.01 -13.75
C PRO A 72 0.25 0.61 -13.45
N GLY A 73 1.57 0.46 -13.23
CA GLY A 73 2.19 -0.83 -12.86
C GLY A 73 2.02 -1.21 -11.38
N TYR A 74 1.57 -0.29 -10.52
CA TYR A 74 1.55 -0.52 -9.07
C TYR A 74 0.53 -1.60 -8.65
N LEU A 75 -0.73 -1.45 -9.06
CA LEU A 75 -1.78 -2.42 -8.71
C LEU A 75 -1.52 -3.81 -9.30
N PRO A 76 -1.15 -3.97 -10.60
CA PRO A 76 -0.78 -5.26 -11.14
C PRO A 76 0.39 -5.94 -10.40
N LEU A 77 1.36 -5.19 -9.92
CA LEU A 77 2.45 -5.74 -9.11
C LEU A 77 1.99 -6.20 -7.72
N LEU A 78 1.07 -5.48 -7.09
CA LEU A 78 0.53 -5.87 -5.77
C LEU A 78 -0.32 -7.14 -5.83
N THR A 79 -1.03 -7.38 -6.93
CA THR A 79 -1.85 -8.59 -7.15
C THR A 79 -1.06 -9.76 -7.75
N SER A 80 0.16 -9.50 -8.23
CA SER A 80 1.04 -10.53 -8.80
C SER A 80 1.58 -11.49 -7.73
N PRO A 81 1.78 -12.79 -8.05
CA PRO A 81 2.47 -13.73 -7.16
C PRO A 81 3.88 -13.30 -6.75
N ILE A 82 4.52 -12.41 -7.52
CA ILE A 82 5.83 -11.84 -7.21
C ILE A 82 5.82 -11.04 -5.90
N HIS A 83 4.69 -10.42 -5.53
CA HIS A 83 4.59 -9.70 -4.27
C HIS A 83 4.74 -10.61 -3.04
N LEU A 84 4.46 -11.92 -3.17
CA LEU A 84 4.67 -12.91 -2.11
C LEU A 84 6.15 -13.12 -1.79
N LYS A 85 7.04 -12.84 -2.76
CA LYS A 85 8.51 -12.85 -2.58
C LYS A 85 9.06 -11.55 -2.00
N ARG A 86 8.18 -10.62 -1.57
CA ARG A 86 8.61 -9.39 -0.88
C ARG A 86 9.49 -9.73 0.31
N ASP A 87 10.54 -8.95 0.45
CA ASP A 87 11.38 -8.95 1.62
C ASP A 87 10.52 -8.79 2.91
N ALA A 88 10.74 -9.69 3.85
CA ALA A 88 10.08 -9.67 5.15
C ALA A 88 10.30 -8.32 5.88
N ALA A 89 11.46 -7.70 5.69
CA ALA A 89 11.82 -6.41 6.25
C ALA A 89 10.89 -5.28 5.76
N SER A 90 10.61 -5.19 4.46
CA SER A 90 9.70 -4.17 3.91
C SER A 90 8.26 -4.31 4.45
N ARG A 91 7.81 -5.56 4.65
CA ARG A 91 6.48 -5.81 5.26
C ARG A 91 6.44 -5.42 6.73
N SER A 92 7.53 -5.71 7.45
CA SER A 92 7.68 -5.37 8.87
C SER A 92 7.73 -3.86 9.06
N ASN A 93 8.46 -3.13 8.21
CA ASN A 93 8.59 -1.68 8.31
C ASN A 93 7.25 -0.96 8.17
N LEU A 94 6.44 -1.31 7.16
CA LEU A 94 5.12 -0.68 6.98
C LEU A 94 4.22 -0.92 8.19
N ARG A 95 4.17 -2.16 8.71
CA ARG A 95 3.39 -2.49 9.92
C ARG A 95 3.86 -1.68 11.14
N ALA A 96 5.17 -1.57 11.31
CA ALA A 96 5.75 -0.81 12.41
C ALA A 96 5.40 0.69 12.33
N GLN A 97 5.38 1.27 11.14
CA GLN A 97 5.00 2.67 10.94
C GLN A 97 3.53 2.91 11.29
N PHE A 98 2.61 2.05 10.82
CA PHE A 98 1.19 2.11 11.21
C PHE A 98 1.00 1.94 12.71
N SER A 99 1.67 0.93 13.30
CA SER A 99 1.61 0.67 14.75
C SER A 99 2.06 1.90 15.56
N LYS A 100 3.20 2.50 15.20
CA LYS A 100 3.67 3.74 15.82
C LYS A 100 2.66 4.89 15.73
N ALA A 101 2.02 5.06 14.56
CA ALA A 101 1.00 6.08 14.38
C ALA A 101 -0.23 5.82 15.27
N PHE A 102 -0.64 4.57 15.43
CA PHE A 102 -1.77 4.19 16.29
C PHE A 102 -1.47 4.38 17.77
N VAL A 103 -0.30 3.96 18.26
CA VAL A 103 0.16 4.21 19.63
C VAL A 103 0.28 5.72 19.87
N ALA A 104 0.79 6.48 18.91
CA ALA A 104 0.87 7.92 19.03
C ALA A 104 -0.51 8.60 19.17
N LYS A 105 -1.55 8.02 18.56
CA LYS A 105 -2.93 8.51 18.66
C LYS A 105 -3.64 8.03 19.93
N LYS A 106 -3.42 6.79 20.34
CA LYS A 106 -3.97 6.16 21.57
C LYS A 106 -2.83 5.54 22.37
N PRO A 107 -2.23 6.29 23.30
CA PRO A 107 -1.08 5.81 24.09
C PRO A 107 -1.38 4.62 25.00
N SER A 108 -2.65 4.36 25.30
CA SER A 108 -3.08 3.19 26.09
C SER A 108 -3.09 1.88 25.28
N LEU A 109 -2.88 1.94 23.95
CA LEU A 109 -2.84 0.77 23.08
C LEU A 109 -1.49 0.06 23.28
N SER A 110 -1.53 -1.23 23.63
CA SER A 110 -0.32 -2.04 23.71
C SER A 110 0.34 -2.19 22.34
N GLN A 111 1.62 -2.53 22.32
CA GLN A 111 2.37 -2.73 21.07
C GLN A 111 1.75 -3.86 20.23
N ASP A 112 1.30 -4.93 20.86
CA ASP A 112 0.70 -6.08 20.16
C ASP A 112 -0.66 -5.73 19.56
N GLU A 113 -1.51 -5.00 20.30
CA GLU A 113 -2.78 -4.50 19.77
C GLU A 113 -2.56 -3.53 18.61
N ALA A 114 -1.58 -2.64 18.71
CA ALA A 114 -1.25 -1.70 17.65
C ALA A 114 -0.71 -2.41 16.40
N LEU A 115 0.10 -3.45 16.55
CA LEU A 115 0.56 -4.28 15.44
C LEU A 115 -0.57 -5.07 14.80
N LEU A 116 -1.48 -5.62 15.59
CA LEU A 116 -2.66 -6.31 15.08
C LEU A 116 -3.55 -5.35 14.30
N ALA A 117 -3.82 -4.18 14.86
CA ALA A 117 -4.60 -3.14 14.20
C ALA A 117 -3.95 -2.67 12.88
N ALA A 118 -2.63 -2.50 12.87
CA ALA A 118 -1.88 -2.19 11.67
C ALA A 118 -2.02 -3.29 10.59
N ASN A 119 -1.95 -4.56 10.99
CA ASN A 119 -2.17 -5.68 10.08
C ASN A 119 -3.57 -5.65 9.47
N VAL A 120 -4.61 -5.48 10.30
CA VAL A 120 -6.01 -5.43 9.81
C VAL A 120 -6.19 -4.26 8.85
N ALA A 121 -5.72 -3.07 9.18
CA ALA A 121 -5.81 -1.89 8.31
C ALA A 121 -5.13 -2.14 6.96
N ILE A 122 -3.93 -2.72 6.95
CA ILE A 122 -3.20 -3.07 5.73
C ILE A 122 -3.97 -4.12 4.90
N GLN A 123 -4.58 -5.12 5.54
CA GLN A 123 -5.36 -6.13 4.82
C GLN A 123 -6.66 -5.57 4.25
N LEU A 124 -7.32 -4.65 4.93
CA LEU A 124 -8.48 -3.93 4.36
C LEU A 124 -8.09 -3.16 3.09
N MET A 125 -6.96 -2.43 3.11
CA MET A 125 -6.47 -1.74 1.93
C MET A 125 -6.12 -2.72 0.78
N ARG A 126 -5.52 -3.87 1.10
CA ARG A 126 -5.23 -4.92 0.11
C ARG A 126 -6.48 -5.57 -0.44
N GLY A 127 -7.44 -5.88 0.43
CA GLY A 127 -8.74 -6.42 0.02
C GLY A 127 -9.43 -5.51 -0.99
N MET A 128 -9.41 -4.19 -0.75
CA MET A 128 -9.92 -3.22 -1.72
C MET A 128 -9.23 -3.34 -3.08
N ILE A 129 -7.89 -3.41 -3.10
CA ILE A 129 -7.11 -3.53 -4.33
C ILE A 129 -7.49 -4.81 -5.10
N ASN A 130 -7.59 -5.94 -4.39
CA ASN A 130 -7.93 -7.23 -4.99
C ASN A 130 -9.34 -7.19 -5.61
N VAL A 131 -10.33 -6.67 -4.86
CA VAL A 131 -11.71 -6.58 -5.37
C VAL A 131 -11.80 -5.61 -6.56
N CYS A 132 -11.05 -4.50 -6.55
CA CYS A 132 -10.95 -3.62 -7.72
C CYS A 132 -10.33 -4.34 -8.92
N ALA A 133 -9.26 -5.11 -8.73
CA ALA A 133 -8.58 -5.83 -9.81
C ALA A 133 -9.46 -6.91 -10.47
N GLU A 134 -10.41 -7.47 -9.73
CA GLU A 134 -11.36 -8.49 -10.19
C GLU A 134 -12.67 -7.90 -10.74
N SER A 135 -12.84 -6.59 -10.68
CA SER A 135 -14.10 -5.89 -10.98
C SER A 135 -13.98 -4.95 -12.19
N ASP A 136 -15.10 -4.68 -12.85
CA ASP A 136 -15.19 -3.62 -13.87
C ASP A 136 -14.81 -2.26 -13.24
N ALA A 137 -14.06 -1.46 -13.99
CA ALA A 137 -13.60 -0.14 -13.56
C ALA A 137 -14.74 0.80 -13.12
N LYS A 138 -15.94 0.65 -13.71
CA LYS A 138 -17.14 1.41 -13.31
C LYS A 138 -17.57 1.14 -11.86
N ARG A 139 -17.19 -0.01 -11.30
CA ARG A 139 -17.52 -0.40 -9.92
C ARG A 139 -16.50 0.10 -8.90
N HIS A 140 -15.28 0.49 -9.33
CA HIS A 140 -14.21 0.92 -8.42
C HIS A 140 -14.63 2.02 -7.44
N PRO A 141 -15.36 3.09 -7.82
CA PRO A 141 -15.79 4.12 -6.86
C PRO A 141 -16.65 3.57 -5.72
N PHE A 142 -17.51 2.60 -6.01
CA PHE A 142 -18.37 1.96 -5.02
C PHE A 142 -17.56 1.07 -4.08
N ILE A 143 -16.63 0.26 -4.64
CA ILE A 143 -15.75 -0.62 -3.87
C ILE A 143 -14.88 0.21 -2.93
N ILE A 144 -14.22 1.24 -3.44
CA ILE A 144 -13.38 2.15 -2.66
C ILE A 144 -14.17 2.78 -1.52
N ARG A 145 -15.41 3.22 -1.77
CA ARG A 145 -16.28 3.81 -0.74
C ARG A 145 -16.59 2.83 0.39
N GLU A 146 -16.93 1.58 0.07
CA GLU A 146 -17.27 0.58 1.10
C GLU A 146 -16.04 0.18 1.94
N PHE A 147 -14.88 -0.02 1.30
CA PHE A 147 -13.64 -0.30 2.03
C PHE A 147 -13.17 0.90 2.89
N LYS A 148 -13.35 2.11 2.39
CA LYS A 148 -13.09 3.34 3.15
C LYS A 148 -13.96 3.40 4.42
N LYS A 149 -15.26 3.12 4.28
CA LYS A 149 -16.20 3.03 5.41
C LYS A 149 -15.80 1.94 6.40
N ALA A 150 -15.46 0.75 5.91
CA ALA A 150 -15.00 -0.35 6.76
C ALA A 150 -13.74 0.01 7.55
N LEU A 151 -12.74 0.61 6.89
CA LEU A 151 -11.51 1.06 7.53
C LEU A 151 -11.77 2.17 8.55
N ALA A 152 -12.61 3.15 8.23
CA ALA A 152 -12.97 4.23 9.13
C ALA A 152 -13.67 3.72 10.40
N ASN A 153 -14.63 2.80 10.25
CA ASN A 153 -15.33 2.18 11.38
C ASN A 153 -14.38 1.37 12.26
N TYR A 154 -13.54 0.55 11.64
CA TYR A 154 -12.54 -0.24 12.35
C TYR A 154 -11.57 0.64 13.15
N LEU A 155 -10.99 1.65 12.51
CA LEU A 155 -10.07 2.56 13.20
C LEU A 155 -10.76 3.42 14.25
N SER A 156 -12.02 3.80 14.04
CA SER A 156 -12.81 4.53 15.04
C SER A 156 -13.06 3.70 16.30
N ASP A 157 -13.24 2.39 16.15
CA ASP A 157 -13.42 1.49 17.28
C ASP A 157 -12.08 1.25 18.02
N VAL A 158 -11.05 0.86 17.29
CA VAL A 158 -9.71 0.57 17.87
C VAL A 158 -9.09 1.80 18.52
N LEU A 159 -9.22 2.98 17.90
CA LEU A 159 -8.56 4.23 18.34
C LEU A 159 -9.47 5.12 19.19
N ARG A 160 -10.66 4.63 19.58
CA ARG A 160 -11.53 5.34 20.55
C ARG A 160 -10.77 5.56 21.85
N LYS A 161 -10.85 6.77 22.38
CA LYS A 161 -10.23 7.16 23.67
C LYS A 161 -10.85 6.40 24.83
#